data_172b7af1080fb44107bcabacef5ccaed
#
_entry.id   172b7af1080fb44107bcabacef5ccaed
#
_cell.length_a   1.000
_cell.length_b   1.000
_cell.length_c   1.000
_cell.angle_alpha   90.00
_cell.angle_beta   90.00
_cell.angle_gamma   90.00
#
_symmetry.space_group_name_H-M   'P 1'
#
loop_
_entity.id
_entity.type
_entity.pdbx_description
1 polymer ?
#
loop_
_entity_poly.entity_id
_entity_poly.type
_entity_poly.pdbx_seq_one_letter_code
_entity_poly.pdbx_strand_id
1 'polypeptide(L)'
;MRKGFRDFPEASFIPYNATFTDGLFAIASDESSDRLLRAISAVLNSSVARYWFLMTASSWGVEREQLHHREWMSLPLPPLSEEQVEDLLWIVNVAAAGEAEESWRLRLDSTVEDVYGLTPVERQVVADALTIRWSELRSGWTSPAYAQPPDDYFLAYGTALQTHLDALEVGIWDVSITERSHGFAMMTCRQRDDRKFDESTDRQFSIQHLISVDPLKQDAWFSSATIIEPEALVLDGTAVHLIRPDRLSCWMTSTSRDDAANIFSALLTGDVVDVQDVDA
;
A
#
# COMPACT_ATOMS: atom_id res chain seq x y z
N MET A 1 16.20 11.97 18.69
CA MET A 1 14.86 11.44 18.28
C MET A 1 13.80 12.10 19.14
N ARG A 2 12.76 12.64 18.55
CA ARG A 2 11.62 13.24 19.29
C ARG A 2 10.69 12.17 19.83
N LYS A 3 10.20 12.34 21.05
CA LYS A 3 9.22 11.47 21.68
C LYS A 3 7.84 11.65 21.07
N GLY A 4 7.43 12.91 20.87
CA GLY A 4 6.21 13.31 20.19
C GLY A 4 6.51 14.01 18.87
N PHE A 5 5.68 13.79 17.85
CA PHE A 5 5.82 14.37 16.52
C PHE A 5 4.43 14.72 15.96
N ARG A 6 4.38 15.47 14.87
CA ARG A 6 3.11 15.88 14.27
C ARG A 6 2.60 14.86 13.25
N ASP A 7 3.43 14.48 12.31
CA ASP A 7 3.06 13.59 11.21
C ASP A 7 3.87 12.31 11.22
N PHE A 8 5.21 12.42 11.26
CA PHE A 8 6.11 11.27 11.25
C PHE A 8 7.20 11.42 12.31
N PRO A 9 7.72 10.29 12.83
CA PRO A 9 8.88 10.31 13.71
C PRO A 9 10.11 10.89 13.02
N GLU A 10 10.91 11.66 13.77
CA GLU A 10 12.10 12.33 13.27
C GLU A 10 13.32 11.99 14.12
N ALA A 11 14.46 11.74 13.48
CA ALA A 11 15.75 11.56 14.09
C ALA A 11 16.75 12.57 13.51
N SER A 12 17.62 13.14 14.37
CA SER A 12 18.66 14.05 13.92
C SER A 12 19.99 13.68 14.58
N PHE A 13 21.07 13.77 13.83
CA PHE A 13 22.42 13.69 14.38
C PHE A 13 22.84 15.06 14.94
N ILE A 14 23.42 15.07 16.15
CA ILE A 14 23.91 16.28 16.81
C ILE A 14 25.41 16.13 17.03
N PRO A 15 26.28 16.94 16.36
CA PRO A 15 27.73 16.78 16.38
C PRO A 15 28.41 17.42 17.60
N TYR A 16 27.67 17.76 18.64
CA TYR A 16 28.18 18.42 19.85
C TYR A 16 27.48 17.90 21.11
N ASN A 17 28.10 18.12 22.26
CA ASN A 17 27.51 17.77 23.54
C ASN A 17 26.24 18.62 23.77
N ALA A 18 25.11 17.96 23.99
CA ALA A 18 23.84 18.61 24.22
C ALA A 18 23.14 18.02 25.47
N THR A 19 22.42 18.87 26.16
CA THR A 19 21.45 18.46 27.16
C THR A 19 20.06 18.71 26.62
N PHE A 20 19.11 17.83 26.94
CA PHE A 20 17.75 17.93 26.47
C PHE A 20 16.75 17.53 27.54
N THR A 21 15.52 17.99 27.37
CA THR A 21 14.42 17.71 28.28
C THR A 21 13.80 16.34 27.97
N ASP A 22 12.85 15.91 28.78
CA ASP A 22 12.12 14.64 28.70
C ASP A 22 11.41 14.40 27.34
N GLY A 23 11.30 15.40 26.48
CA GLY A 23 10.68 15.29 25.15
C GLY A 23 11.52 14.60 24.08
N LEU A 24 12.76 14.19 24.38
CA LEU A 24 13.70 13.59 23.42
C LEU A 24 14.28 12.28 23.95
N PHE A 25 14.62 11.39 23.02
CA PHE A 25 15.51 10.26 23.26
C PHE A 25 16.83 10.49 22.53
N ALA A 26 17.94 10.07 23.14
CA ALA A 26 19.25 10.14 22.52
C ALA A 26 19.96 8.78 22.56
N ILE A 27 20.71 8.52 21.51
CA ILE A 27 21.73 7.47 21.48
C ILE A 27 23.07 8.21 21.53
N ALA A 28 23.84 7.98 22.58
CA ALA A 28 25.17 8.54 22.72
C ALA A 28 26.23 7.48 22.32
N SER A 29 27.29 7.96 21.70
CA SER A 29 28.42 7.15 21.26
C SER A 29 29.70 7.93 21.41
N ASP A 30 30.82 7.26 21.23
CA ASP A 30 32.13 7.90 21.09
C ASP A 30 32.33 8.45 19.66
N GLU A 31 33.36 9.25 19.47
CA GLU A 31 33.69 9.88 18.18
C GLU A 31 33.93 8.85 17.06
N SER A 32 34.35 7.62 17.40
CA SER A 32 34.62 6.57 16.40
C SER A 32 33.35 6.08 15.71
N SER A 33 32.20 6.29 16.28
CA SER A 33 30.89 5.83 15.79
C SER A 33 30.05 6.93 15.12
N ASP A 34 30.55 8.15 15.01
CA ASP A 34 29.81 9.31 14.46
C ASP A 34 29.29 9.06 13.04
N ARG A 35 30.11 8.44 12.18
CA ARG A 35 29.68 8.10 10.82
C ARG A 35 28.49 7.16 10.82
N LEU A 36 28.55 6.11 11.65
CA LEU A 36 27.48 5.14 11.77
C LEU A 36 26.21 5.77 12.35
N LEU A 37 26.32 6.60 13.37
CA LEU A 37 25.15 7.30 13.96
C LEU A 37 24.47 8.25 12.96
N ARG A 38 25.25 8.91 12.11
CA ARG A 38 24.71 9.72 11.00
C ARG A 38 23.93 8.86 10.01
N ALA A 39 24.51 7.73 9.56
CA ALA A 39 23.82 6.79 8.68
C ALA A 39 22.54 6.23 9.33
N ILE A 40 22.59 5.84 10.59
CA ILE A 40 21.42 5.40 11.36
C ILE A 40 20.36 6.51 11.43
N SER A 41 20.74 7.79 11.60
CA SER A 41 19.78 8.88 11.61
C SER A 41 19.05 9.02 10.27
N ALA A 42 19.69 8.73 9.15
CA ALA A 42 19.04 8.66 7.84
C ALA A 42 18.04 7.50 7.77
N VAL A 43 18.46 6.28 8.16
CA VAL A 43 17.57 5.11 8.17
C VAL A 43 16.32 5.37 9.01
N LEU A 44 16.45 5.98 10.19
CA LEU A 44 15.32 6.30 11.08
C LEU A 44 14.34 7.33 10.50
N ASN A 45 14.73 8.09 9.48
CA ASN A 45 13.84 9.02 8.78
C ASN A 45 13.24 8.45 7.48
N SER A 46 13.61 7.24 7.07
CA SER A 46 13.14 6.61 5.84
C SER A 46 11.68 6.16 5.91
N SER A 47 11.09 5.92 4.76
CA SER A 47 9.76 5.33 4.62
C SER A 47 9.68 3.93 5.24
N VAL A 48 10.74 3.12 5.14
CA VAL A 48 10.80 1.79 5.77
C VAL A 48 10.69 1.88 7.29
N ALA A 49 11.44 2.79 7.92
CA ALA A 49 11.36 3.00 9.37
C ALA A 49 9.98 3.54 9.80
N ARG A 50 9.42 4.48 9.04
CA ARG A 50 8.06 5.00 9.27
C ARG A 50 7.01 3.89 9.19
N TYR A 51 7.09 3.05 8.16
CA TYR A 51 6.21 1.88 8.01
C TYR A 51 6.35 0.92 9.20
N TRP A 52 7.60 0.56 9.57
CA TRP A 52 7.85 -0.30 10.72
C TRP A 52 7.19 0.24 12.00
N PHE A 53 7.40 1.51 12.30
CA PHE A 53 6.81 2.12 13.50
C PHE A 53 5.29 2.21 13.41
N LEU A 54 4.73 2.50 12.24
CA LEU A 54 3.27 2.51 12.04
C LEU A 54 2.65 1.14 12.35
N MET A 55 3.33 0.07 11.95
CA MET A 55 2.83 -1.30 12.14
C MET A 55 3.09 -1.89 13.53
N THR A 56 4.08 -1.37 14.28
CA THR A 56 4.53 -2.00 15.53
C THR A 56 4.38 -1.13 16.77
N ALA A 57 4.24 0.18 16.62
CA ALA A 57 4.12 1.09 17.75
C ALA A 57 2.74 0.98 18.41
N SER A 58 2.73 1.00 19.75
CA SER A 58 1.51 0.81 20.53
C SER A 58 0.59 2.03 20.55
N SER A 59 1.13 3.22 20.33
CA SER A 59 0.38 4.49 20.49
C SER A 59 0.22 5.27 19.19
N TRP A 60 1.16 5.16 18.28
CA TRP A 60 1.15 5.95 17.04
C TRP A 60 -0.02 5.57 16.12
N GLY A 61 -0.74 6.58 15.69
CA GLY A 61 -1.94 6.40 14.84
C GLY A 61 -3.21 5.98 15.59
N VAL A 62 -3.12 5.65 16.89
CA VAL A 62 -4.27 5.18 17.67
C VAL A 62 -4.64 6.19 18.76
N GLU A 63 -3.72 6.49 19.68
CA GLU A 63 -3.99 7.37 20.82
C GLU A 63 -3.19 8.68 20.76
N ARG A 64 -1.91 8.60 20.46
CA ARG A 64 -0.96 9.72 20.51
C ARG A 64 0.08 9.60 19.42
N GLU A 65 0.51 10.75 18.94
CA GLU A 65 1.61 10.90 18.00
C GLU A 65 2.96 10.81 18.72
N GLN A 66 3.27 9.63 19.27
CA GLN A 66 4.53 9.43 20.00
C GLN A 66 5.04 7.98 19.86
N LEU A 67 6.37 7.85 19.95
CA LEU A 67 7.05 6.57 20.08
C LEU A 67 7.76 6.49 21.40
N HIS A 68 7.70 5.33 22.06
CA HIS A 68 8.46 5.04 23.26
C HIS A 68 9.90 4.63 22.94
N HIS A 69 10.80 4.77 23.92
CA HIS A 69 12.20 4.38 23.73
C HIS A 69 12.37 2.95 23.22
N ARG A 70 11.57 2.00 23.73
CA ARG A 70 11.63 0.59 23.29
C ARG A 70 11.22 0.41 21.82
N GLU A 71 10.28 1.20 21.35
CA GLU A 71 9.80 1.15 19.96
C GLU A 71 10.88 1.65 19.00
N TRP A 72 11.55 2.77 19.34
CA TRP A 72 12.71 3.25 18.60
C TRP A 72 13.82 2.18 18.49
N MET A 73 14.07 1.45 19.60
CA MET A 73 15.09 0.40 19.65
C MET A 73 14.65 -0.93 19.02
N SER A 74 13.38 -1.06 18.62
CA SER A 74 12.85 -2.29 18.01
C SER A 74 13.07 -2.37 16.52
N LEU A 75 13.41 -1.26 15.85
CA LEU A 75 13.70 -1.28 14.42
C LEU A 75 14.91 -2.20 14.14
N PRO A 76 14.73 -3.27 13.37
CA PRO A 76 15.84 -4.14 13.03
C PRO A 76 16.77 -3.41 12.04
N LEU A 77 18.01 -3.15 12.44
CA LEU A 77 18.99 -2.50 11.59
C LEU A 77 19.87 -3.58 10.93
N PRO A 78 19.81 -3.75 9.61
CA PRO A 78 20.73 -4.64 8.91
C PRO A 78 22.17 -4.10 8.97
N PRO A 79 23.19 -4.95 8.84
CA PRO A 79 24.55 -4.50 8.73
C PRO A 79 24.73 -3.65 7.47
N LEU A 80 25.28 -2.46 7.63
CA LEU A 80 25.54 -1.54 6.52
C LEU A 80 26.91 -1.79 5.93
N SER A 81 27.04 -1.87 4.60
CA SER A 81 28.32 -1.82 3.91
C SER A 81 28.91 -0.40 3.93
N GLU A 82 30.23 -0.27 3.70
CA GLU A 82 30.86 1.06 3.61
C GLU A 82 30.24 1.92 2.52
N GLU A 83 29.87 1.36 1.37
CA GLU A 83 29.22 2.07 0.28
C GLU A 83 27.83 2.60 0.71
N GLN A 84 27.03 1.78 1.38
CA GLN A 84 25.72 2.19 1.92
C GLN A 84 25.86 3.28 2.97
N VAL A 85 26.88 3.20 3.82
CA VAL A 85 27.16 4.26 4.80
C VAL A 85 27.49 5.58 4.09
N GLU A 86 28.34 5.58 3.05
CA GLU A 86 28.67 6.78 2.29
C GLU A 86 27.45 7.40 1.59
N ASP A 87 26.58 6.58 1.00
CA ASP A 87 25.35 7.06 0.38
C ASP A 87 24.43 7.71 1.41
N LEU A 88 24.23 7.09 2.57
CA LEU A 88 23.41 7.65 3.65
C LEU A 88 24.02 8.94 4.21
N LEU A 89 25.35 9.01 4.34
CA LEU A 89 26.05 10.23 4.77
C LEU A 89 25.88 11.37 3.76
N TRP A 90 25.94 11.09 2.48
CA TRP A 90 25.68 12.08 1.45
C TRP A 90 24.27 12.67 1.62
N ILE A 91 23.25 11.82 1.81
CA ILE A 91 21.85 12.25 2.03
C ILE A 91 21.73 13.12 3.28
N VAL A 92 22.34 12.73 4.40
CA VAL A 92 22.34 13.53 5.63
C VAL A 92 22.96 14.91 5.41
N ASN A 93 24.07 14.98 4.66
CA ASN A 93 24.74 16.25 4.38
C ASN A 93 23.90 17.16 3.49
N VAL A 94 23.23 16.61 2.46
CA VAL A 94 22.35 17.36 1.57
C VAL A 94 21.14 17.91 2.35
N ALA A 95 20.52 17.09 3.17
CA ALA A 95 19.41 17.50 4.04
C ALA A 95 19.85 18.57 5.07
N ALA A 96 21.04 18.41 5.68
CA ALA A 96 21.60 19.38 6.62
C ALA A 96 21.99 20.72 5.96
N ALA A 97 22.31 20.72 4.67
CA ALA A 97 22.55 21.93 3.88
C ALA A 97 21.27 22.73 3.58
N GLY A 98 20.10 22.20 3.92
CA GLY A 98 18.81 22.84 3.69
C GLY A 98 18.28 22.68 2.27
N GLU A 99 18.76 21.70 1.53
CA GLU A 99 18.20 21.33 0.23
C GLU A 99 16.72 20.90 0.37
N ALA A 100 15.94 21.15 -0.67
CA ALA A 100 14.53 20.77 -0.69
C ALA A 100 14.34 19.26 -0.47
N GLU A 101 13.32 18.87 0.31
CA GLU A 101 13.10 17.48 0.69
C GLU A 101 12.95 16.58 -0.54
N GLU A 102 12.31 17.05 -1.58
CA GLU A 102 12.10 16.31 -2.83
C GLU A 102 13.42 15.91 -3.51
N SER A 103 14.51 16.67 -3.29
CA SER A 103 15.81 16.40 -3.92
C SER A 103 16.52 15.17 -3.34
N TRP A 104 16.28 14.83 -2.10
CA TRP A 104 16.99 13.75 -1.40
C TRP A 104 16.07 12.64 -0.87
N ARG A 105 14.75 12.89 -0.70
CA ARG A 105 13.81 11.94 -0.11
C ARG A 105 13.73 10.63 -0.91
N LEU A 106 13.54 10.72 -2.23
CA LEU A 106 13.44 9.52 -3.08
C LEU A 106 14.73 8.68 -3.02
N ARG A 107 15.90 9.35 -2.96
CA ARG A 107 17.17 8.63 -2.83
C ARG A 107 17.30 7.99 -1.46
N LEU A 108 16.89 8.66 -0.38
CA LEU A 108 16.87 8.07 0.95
C LEU A 108 16.04 6.79 0.99
N ASP A 109 14.80 6.88 0.52
CA ASP A 109 13.87 5.75 0.57
C ASP A 109 14.39 4.59 -0.29
N SER A 110 14.84 4.84 -1.52
CA SER A 110 15.42 3.80 -2.39
C SER A 110 16.68 3.17 -1.77
N THR A 111 17.61 3.98 -1.21
CA THR A 111 18.81 3.45 -0.56
C THR A 111 18.47 2.55 0.63
N VAL A 112 17.51 2.98 1.46
CA VAL A 112 17.12 2.19 2.65
C VAL A 112 16.34 0.94 2.24
N GLU A 113 15.46 1.01 1.25
CA GLU A 113 14.78 -0.16 0.68
C GLU A 113 15.77 -1.21 0.17
N ASP A 114 16.85 -0.78 -0.50
CA ASP A 114 17.94 -1.66 -0.95
C ASP A 114 18.70 -2.26 0.24
N VAL A 115 18.97 -1.47 1.28
CA VAL A 115 19.61 -1.93 2.51
C VAL A 115 18.80 -3.05 3.19
N TYR A 116 17.47 -2.95 3.20
CA TYR A 116 16.59 -3.99 3.73
C TYR A 116 16.30 -5.11 2.74
N GLY A 117 16.74 -5.01 1.49
CA GLY A 117 16.50 -5.99 0.45
C GLY A 117 15.05 -6.14 0.05
N LEU A 118 14.27 -5.05 0.11
CA LEU A 118 12.85 -5.08 -0.20
C LEU A 118 12.62 -5.38 -1.69
N THR A 119 11.75 -6.32 -1.95
CA THR A 119 11.23 -6.61 -3.29
C THR A 119 10.35 -5.45 -3.79
N PRO A 120 10.10 -5.33 -5.10
CA PRO A 120 9.19 -4.31 -5.64
C PRO A 120 7.79 -4.34 -5.01
N VAL A 121 7.26 -5.52 -4.69
CA VAL A 121 5.97 -5.68 -4.02
C VAL A 121 6.01 -5.12 -2.59
N GLU A 122 7.05 -5.43 -1.82
CA GLU A 122 7.21 -4.91 -0.45
C GLU A 122 7.39 -3.40 -0.42
N ARG A 123 8.13 -2.82 -1.38
CA ARG A 123 8.23 -1.35 -1.54
C ARG A 123 6.86 -0.73 -1.79
N GLN A 124 6.02 -1.36 -2.62
CA GLN A 124 4.67 -0.88 -2.86
C GLN A 124 3.79 -0.96 -1.60
N VAL A 125 3.93 -2.02 -0.80
CA VAL A 125 3.24 -2.13 0.51
C VAL A 125 3.62 -0.96 1.43
N VAL A 126 4.90 -0.63 1.52
CA VAL A 126 5.39 0.52 2.30
C VAL A 126 4.78 1.83 1.78
N ALA A 127 4.81 2.05 0.46
CA ALA A 127 4.29 3.26 -0.17
C ALA A 127 2.77 3.41 0.07
N ASP A 128 1.97 2.38 -0.18
CA ASP A 128 0.52 2.40 -0.01
C ASP A 128 0.13 2.57 1.47
N ALA A 129 0.85 1.95 2.40
CA ALA A 129 0.60 2.11 3.82
C ALA A 129 0.81 3.57 4.28
N LEU A 130 1.85 4.23 3.81
CA LEU A 130 2.17 5.59 4.23
C LEU A 130 1.37 6.67 3.50
N THR A 131 0.95 6.43 2.26
CA THR A 131 0.22 7.41 1.45
C THR A 131 -1.30 7.27 1.60
N ILE A 132 -1.80 6.05 1.63
CA ILE A 132 -3.23 5.77 1.63
C ILE A 132 -3.71 5.44 3.04
N ARG A 133 -3.21 4.35 3.65
CA ARG A 133 -3.69 3.90 4.96
C ARG A 133 -3.39 4.88 6.09
N TRP A 134 -2.21 5.51 6.08
CA TRP A 134 -1.90 6.56 7.04
C TRP A 134 -2.84 7.76 6.90
N SER A 135 -3.17 8.14 5.67
CA SER A 135 -4.10 9.24 5.42
C SER A 135 -5.51 8.93 5.91
N GLU A 136 -5.98 7.68 5.80
CA GLU A 136 -7.25 7.22 6.36
C GLU A 136 -7.28 7.36 7.88
N LEU A 137 -6.22 6.87 8.56
CA LEU A 137 -6.09 6.96 10.02
C LEU A 137 -6.09 8.41 10.53
N ARG A 138 -5.47 9.31 9.79
CA ARG A 138 -5.33 10.74 10.16
C ARG A 138 -6.58 11.57 9.91
N SER A 139 -7.22 11.37 8.78
CA SER A 139 -8.27 12.26 8.27
C SER A 139 -9.65 11.61 8.25
N GLY A 140 -9.76 10.34 8.60
CA GLY A 140 -11.01 9.61 8.56
C GLY A 140 -11.72 9.81 7.21
N TRP A 141 -13.01 10.06 7.21
CA TRP A 141 -13.83 10.20 6.00
C TRP A 141 -13.45 11.37 5.08
N THR A 142 -12.60 12.30 5.52
CA THR A 142 -12.11 13.40 4.69
C THR A 142 -10.77 13.07 4.02
N SER A 143 -10.28 11.85 4.19
CA SER A 143 -9.02 11.40 3.62
C SER A 143 -9.07 11.35 2.09
N PRO A 144 -7.98 11.73 1.40
CA PRO A 144 -7.81 11.47 -0.03
C PRO A 144 -7.95 9.99 -0.41
N ALA A 145 -7.77 9.06 0.53
CA ALA A 145 -7.96 7.63 0.32
C ALA A 145 -9.39 7.26 -0.14
N TYR A 146 -10.38 8.10 0.20
CA TYR A 146 -11.77 7.94 -0.25
C TYR A 146 -12.08 8.67 -1.55
N ALA A 147 -11.11 9.40 -2.10
CA ALA A 147 -11.27 10.02 -3.41
C ALA A 147 -11.33 8.96 -4.51
N GLN A 148 -11.99 9.32 -5.60
CA GLN A 148 -12.05 8.51 -6.80
C GLN A 148 -10.64 8.38 -7.41
N PRO A 149 -10.15 7.15 -7.69
CA PRO A 149 -8.84 6.96 -8.28
C PRO A 149 -8.76 7.55 -9.69
N PRO A 150 -7.65 8.16 -10.08
CA PRO A 150 -7.41 8.54 -11.47
C PRO A 150 -7.19 7.29 -12.35
N ASP A 151 -7.34 7.42 -13.67
CA ASP A 151 -7.29 6.29 -14.59
C ASP A 151 -5.92 5.60 -14.64
N ASP A 152 -4.83 6.36 -14.49
CA ASP A 152 -3.46 5.82 -14.43
C ASP A 152 -3.23 4.95 -13.17
N TYR A 153 -3.93 5.25 -12.08
CA TYR A 153 -3.89 4.42 -10.86
C TYR A 153 -4.52 3.05 -11.10
N PHE A 154 -5.65 2.99 -11.79
CA PHE A 154 -6.27 1.73 -12.19
C PHE A 154 -5.43 0.94 -13.18
N LEU A 155 -4.76 1.64 -14.11
CA LEU A 155 -3.84 0.99 -15.05
C LEU A 155 -2.68 0.32 -14.30
N ALA A 156 -2.11 0.99 -13.30
CA ALA A 156 -1.03 0.43 -12.48
C ALA A 156 -1.50 -0.79 -11.68
N TYR A 157 -2.67 -0.70 -11.04
CA TYR A 157 -3.27 -1.82 -10.33
C TYR A 157 -3.57 -3.00 -11.26
N GLY A 158 -4.24 -2.76 -12.40
CA GLY A 158 -4.59 -3.79 -13.39
C GLY A 158 -3.35 -4.50 -13.95
N THR A 159 -2.28 -3.75 -14.23
CA THR A 159 -1.00 -4.31 -14.69
C THR A 159 -0.36 -5.21 -13.62
N ALA A 160 -0.39 -4.79 -12.35
CA ALA A 160 0.12 -5.60 -11.25
C ALA A 160 -0.73 -6.86 -11.04
N LEU A 161 -2.06 -6.75 -11.06
CA LEU A 161 -2.98 -7.87 -10.95
C LEU A 161 -2.75 -8.89 -12.07
N GLN A 162 -2.65 -8.43 -13.32
CA GLN A 162 -2.36 -9.28 -14.46
C GLN A 162 -1.03 -10.02 -14.28
N THR A 163 0.02 -9.32 -13.86
CA THR A 163 1.34 -9.93 -13.63
C THR A 163 1.26 -11.06 -12.59
N HIS A 164 0.47 -10.88 -11.54
CA HIS A 164 0.29 -11.90 -10.49
C HIS A 164 -0.55 -13.07 -10.98
N LEU A 165 -1.61 -12.82 -11.75
CA LEU A 165 -2.44 -13.88 -12.35
C LEU A 165 -1.62 -14.72 -13.33
N ASP A 166 -0.82 -14.09 -14.22
CA ASP A 166 0.05 -14.78 -15.16
C ASP A 166 1.11 -15.65 -14.45
N ALA A 167 1.51 -15.27 -13.24
CA ALA A 167 2.47 -16.04 -12.43
C ALA A 167 1.84 -17.25 -11.72
N LEU A 168 0.54 -17.24 -11.46
CA LEU A 168 -0.17 -18.32 -10.76
C LEU A 168 -0.60 -19.46 -11.71
N GLU A 169 -0.89 -19.16 -12.95
CA GLU A 169 -1.36 -20.13 -13.94
C GLU A 169 -0.69 -19.93 -15.29
N VAL A 170 -0.47 -21.06 -16.00
CA VAL A 170 0.02 -21.05 -17.38
C VAL A 170 -1.11 -20.58 -18.29
N GLY A 171 -1.29 -19.31 -18.40
CA GLY A 171 -2.28 -18.65 -19.24
C GLY A 171 -1.95 -17.17 -19.36
N ILE A 172 -2.38 -16.56 -20.43
CA ILE A 172 -2.28 -15.11 -20.59
C ILE A 172 -3.59 -14.51 -20.12
N TRP A 173 -3.54 -13.69 -19.10
CA TRP A 173 -4.67 -12.95 -18.61
C TRP A 173 -4.77 -11.58 -19.27
N ASP A 174 -5.98 -11.11 -19.45
CA ASP A 174 -6.30 -9.77 -19.90
C ASP A 174 -7.07 -9.08 -18.77
N VAL A 175 -6.51 -8.02 -18.23
CA VAL A 175 -7.08 -7.31 -17.09
C VAL A 175 -7.37 -5.88 -17.52
N SER A 176 -8.64 -5.47 -17.41
CA SER A 176 -9.05 -4.13 -17.79
C SER A 176 -10.20 -3.62 -16.92
N ILE A 177 -10.26 -2.31 -16.73
CA ILE A 177 -11.45 -1.65 -16.20
C ILE A 177 -12.54 -1.66 -17.28
N THR A 178 -13.70 -2.17 -16.91
CA THR A 178 -14.84 -2.28 -17.82
C THR A 178 -15.98 -1.34 -17.48
N GLU A 179 -16.14 -0.96 -16.20
CA GLU A 179 -17.19 -0.06 -15.80
C GLU A 179 -16.78 0.75 -14.56
N ARG A 180 -17.24 2.02 -14.50
CA ARG A 180 -17.19 2.88 -13.31
C ARG A 180 -18.53 3.59 -13.20
N SER A 181 -19.37 3.12 -12.29
CA SER A 181 -20.72 3.65 -12.14
C SER A 181 -21.25 3.44 -10.71
N HIS A 182 -22.22 4.26 -10.31
CA HIS A 182 -22.93 4.13 -9.02
C HIS A 182 -21.99 4.10 -7.79
N GLY A 183 -20.80 4.71 -7.87
CA GLY A 183 -19.81 4.73 -6.79
C GLY A 183 -18.98 3.44 -6.69
N PHE A 184 -19.05 2.57 -7.69
CA PHE A 184 -18.25 1.35 -7.82
C PHE A 184 -17.44 1.37 -9.10
N ALA A 185 -16.33 0.60 -9.07
CA ALA A 185 -15.55 0.27 -10.25
C ALA A 185 -15.51 -1.26 -10.42
N MET A 186 -15.51 -1.69 -11.67
CA MET A 186 -15.43 -3.09 -12.06
C MET A 186 -14.18 -3.32 -12.90
N MET A 187 -13.35 -4.24 -12.44
CA MET A 187 -12.21 -4.73 -13.19
C MET A 187 -12.50 -6.15 -13.69
N THR A 188 -12.33 -6.38 -14.94
CA THR A 188 -12.56 -7.67 -15.59
C THR A 188 -11.23 -8.36 -15.85
N CYS A 189 -11.10 -9.56 -15.34
CA CYS A 189 -9.99 -10.48 -15.57
C CYS A 189 -10.47 -11.59 -16.50
N ARG A 190 -9.90 -11.70 -17.69
CA ARG A 190 -10.30 -12.69 -18.69
C ARG A 190 -9.09 -13.54 -19.07
N GLN A 191 -9.25 -14.87 -19.04
CA GLN A 191 -8.23 -15.77 -19.52
C GLN A 191 -8.26 -15.83 -21.05
N ARG A 192 -7.13 -15.57 -21.69
CA ARG A 192 -7.00 -15.73 -23.16
C ARG A 192 -6.85 -17.21 -23.49
N ASP A 193 -7.93 -17.83 -23.91
CA ASP A 193 -7.84 -19.13 -24.56
C ASP A 193 -7.73 -18.89 -26.07
N ASP A 194 -6.60 -19.24 -26.67
CA ASP A 194 -6.34 -19.08 -28.12
C ASP A 194 -7.28 -19.92 -29.01
N ARG A 195 -8.16 -20.72 -28.43
CA ARG A 195 -8.92 -21.74 -29.15
C ARG A 195 -10.40 -21.46 -29.36
N LYS A 196 -11.01 -20.51 -28.61
CA LYS A 196 -12.44 -20.23 -28.76
C LYS A 196 -12.80 -18.82 -28.31
N PHE A 197 -12.56 -17.82 -29.08
CA PHE A 197 -13.20 -16.54 -28.92
C PHE A 197 -14.48 -16.51 -29.76
N ASP A 198 -15.61 -16.83 -29.17
CA ASP A 198 -16.92 -16.56 -29.77
C ASP A 198 -17.42 -15.23 -29.16
N GLU A 199 -17.23 -14.14 -29.91
CA GLU A 199 -17.69 -12.80 -29.51
C GLU A 199 -19.23 -12.71 -29.35
N SER A 200 -19.96 -13.75 -29.74
CA SER A 200 -21.42 -13.74 -29.73
C SER A 200 -22.07 -13.99 -28.36
N THR A 201 -21.31 -14.38 -27.35
CA THR A 201 -21.83 -14.72 -26.01
C THR A 201 -21.54 -13.67 -24.93
N ASP A 202 -20.94 -12.55 -25.27
CA ASP A 202 -20.64 -11.46 -24.34
C ASP A 202 -21.96 -10.77 -23.93
N ARG A 203 -22.71 -11.38 -23.01
CA ARG A 203 -23.69 -10.64 -22.22
C ARG A 203 -22.88 -9.59 -21.46
N GLN A 204 -23.12 -8.34 -21.78
CA GLN A 204 -22.42 -7.22 -21.14
C GLN A 204 -22.90 -7.14 -19.68
N PHE A 205 -22.21 -7.91 -18.80
CA PHE A 205 -22.43 -7.83 -17.38
C PHE A 205 -22.14 -6.39 -16.91
N SER A 206 -23.04 -5.81 -16.13
CA SER A 206 -22.88 -4.43 -15.65
C SER A 206 -23.12 -4.34 -14.14
N ILE A 207 -22.51 -3.35 -13.51
CA ILE A 207 -22.72 -3.02 -12.09
C ILE A 207 -24.21 -2.74 -11.83
N GLN A 208 -24.90 -2.10 -12.78
CA GLN A 208 -26.34 -1.82 -12.66
C GLN A 208 -27.17 -3.11 -12.60
N HIS A 209 -26.80 -4.13 -13.36
CA HIS A 209 -27.46 -5.43 -13.31
C HIS A 209 -27.34 -6.06 -11.92
N LEU A 210 -26.13 -6.10 -11.37
CA LEU A 210 -25.88 -6.64 -10.03
C LEU A 210 -26.68 -5.90 -8.94
N ILE A 211 -26.75 -4.58 -9.01
CA ILE A 211 -27.50 -3.76 -8.06
C ILE A 211 -29.00 -4.02 -8.17
N SER A 212 -29.51 -4.29 -9.38
CA SER A 212 -30.95 -4.48 -9.61
C SER A 212 -31.49 -5.84 -9.14
N VAL A 213 -30.64 -6.86 -9.09
CA VAL A 213 -31.05 -8.25 -8.83
C VAL A 213 -31.17 -8.58 -7.34
N ASP A 214 -30.42 -7.91 -6.47
CA ASP A 214 -30.49 -8.17 -5.01
C ASP A 214 -30.69 -6.88 -4.19
N PRO A 215 -31.95 -6.45 -3.97
CA PRO A 215 -32.24 -5.29 -3.15
C PRO A 215 -31.74 -5.41 -1.70
N LEU A 216 -31.61 -6.64 -1.15
CA LEU A 216 -31.11 -6.84 0.21
C LEU A 216 -29.59 -6.63 0.30
N LYS A 217 -28.87 -6.96 -0.77
CA LYS A 217 -27.46 -6.60 -0.91
C LYS A 217 -27.29 -5.10 -1.12
N GLN A 218 -28.24 -4.45 -1.76
CA GLN A 218 -28.23 -3.00 -1.95
C GLN A 218 -28.14 -2.25 -0.60
N ASP A 219 -28.93 -2.64 0.39
CA ASP A 219 -28.87 -2.05 1.74
C ASP A 219 -27.56 -2.37 2.47
N ALA A 220 -27.01 -3.57 2.32
CA ALA A 220 -25.73 -3.95 2.87
C ALA A 220 -24.56 -3.24 2.17
N TRP A 221 -24.65 -3.01 0.88
CA TRP A 221 -23.62 -2.33 0.08
C TRP A 221 -23.63 -0.81 0.28
N PHE A 222 -24.79 -0.22 0.56
CA PHE A 222 -24.95 1.22 0.77
C PHE A 222 -25.06 1.63 2.23
N SER A 223 -25.19 0.68 3.18
CA SER A 223 -25.22 1.04 4.59
C SER A 223 -23.83 1.47 5.06
N SER A 224 -23.66 2.76 5.20
CA SER A 224 -22.41 3.42 5.60
C SER A 224 -21.95 3.13 7.03
N ALA A 225 -22.62 2.26 7.76
CA ALA A 225 -22.40 2.03 9.18
C ALA A 225 -21.42 0.88 9.49
N THR A 226 -21.03 0.08 8.52
CA THR A 226 -20.10 -1.03 8.74
C THR A 226 -18.92 -0.89 7.79
N ILE A 227 -17.72 -0.87 8.36
CA ILE A 227 -16.40 -0.79 7.65
C ILE A 227 -16.11 -2.14 6.94
N ILE A 228 -17.07 -2.74 6.31
CA ILE A 228 -16.87 -3.84 5.39
C ILE A 228 -16.88 -3.21 4.01
N GLU A 229 -15.72 -3.09 3.41
CA GLU A 229 -15.62 -2.67 2.01
C GLU A 229 -16.35 -3.70 1.17
N PRO A 230 -17.48 -3.35 0.52
CA PRO A 230 -18.22 -4.31 -0.27
C PRO A 230 -17.35 -4.70 -1.47
N GLU A 231 -17.05 -5.96 -1.53
CA GLU A 231 -16.29 -6.58 -2.62
C GLU A 231 -17.13 -7.73 -3.17
N ALA A 232 -17.21 -7.83 -4.48
CA ALA A 232 -17.80 -8.97 -5.13
C ALA A 232 -16.86 -9.52 -6.21
N LEU A 233 -16.71 -10.83 -6.20
CA LEU A 233 -16.14 -11.60 -7.30
C LEU A 233 -17.32 -12.27 -8.02
N VAL A 234 -17.45 -11.97 -9.30
CA VAL A 234 -18.54 -12.49 -10.14
C VAL A 234 -17.94 -13.22 -11.32
N LEU A 235 -18.35 -14.47 -11.51
CA LEU A 235 -17.95 -15.28 -12.66
C LEU A 235 -18.98 -15.13 -13.78
N ASP A 236 -18.52 -14.74 -14.96
CA ASP A 236 -19.31 -14.71 -16.19
C ASP A 236 -18.57 -15.49 -17.30
N GLY A 237 -18.95 -16.73 -17.47
CA GLY A 237 -18.31 -17.63 -18.42
C GLY A 237 -16.82 -17.81 -18.15
N THR A 238 -15.95 -17.17 -18.93
CA THR A 238 -14.47 -17.22 -18.79
C THR A 238 -13.90 -15.96 -18.15
N ALA A 239 -14.74 -15.01 -17.76
CA ALA A 239 -14.32 -13.76 -17.14
C ALA A 239 -14.64 -13.74 -15.66
N VAL A 240 -13.75 -13.15 -14.86
CA VAL A 240 -13.97 -12.84 -13.46
C VAL A 240 -14.02 -11.33 -13.31
N HIS A 241 -15.11 -10.83 -12.73
CA HIS A 241 -15.29 -9.43 -12.44
C HIS A 241 -15.04 -9.17 -10.97
N LEU A 242 -14.03 -8.33 -10.69
CA LEU A 242 -13.75 -7.78 -9.36
C LEU A 242 -14.46 -6.43 -9.24
N ILE A 243 -15.40 -6.32 -8.32
CA ILE A 243 -16.23 -5.12 -8.12
C ILE A 243 -15.98 -4.58 -6.73
N ARG A 244 -15.58 -3.31 -6.63
CA ARG A 244 -15.29 -2.61 -5.38
C ARG A 244 -15.73 -1.16 -5.45
N PRO A 245 -15.87 -0.48 -4.28
CA PRO A 245 -16.07 0.97 -4.26
C PRO A 245 -15.00 1.70 -5.09
N ASP A 246 -15.43 2.73 -5.80
CA ASP A 246 -14.56 3.56 -6.65
C ASP A 246 -13.76 4.55 -5.79
N ARG A 247 -12.84 4.03 -4.95
CA ARG A 247 -12.01 4.76 -3.98
C ARG A 247 -10.57 4.27 -4.03
N LEU A 248 -9.62 5.17 -3.83
CA LEU A 248 -8.19 4.83 -3.82
C LEU A 248 -7.84 3.67 -2.88
N SER A 249 -8.41 3.65 -1.66
CA SER A 249 -8.13 2.61 -0.66
C SER A 249 -8.59 1.21 -1.06
N CYS A 250 -9.54 1.10 -1.99
CA CYS A 250 -10.05 -0.19 -2.46
C CYS A 250 -9.23 -0.79 -3.61
N TRP A 251 -8.36 -0.01 -4.24
CA TRP A 251 -7.60 -0.40 -5.45
C TRP A 251 -6.10 -0.23 -5.29
N MET A 252 -5.57 -0.44 -4.09
CA MET A 252 -4.13 -0.32 -3.83
C MET A 252 -3.34 -1.37 -4.60
N THR A 253 -2.27 -0.94 -5.27
CA THR A 253 -1.42 -1.85 -6.05
C THR A 253 -0.81 -2.96 -5.18
N SER A 254 -0.56 -2.69 -3.90
CA SER A 254 -0.07 -3.68 -2.94
C SER A 254 -1.04 -4.84 -2.67
N THR A 255 -2.35 -4.65 -2.87
CA THR A 255 -3.35 -5.73 -2.68
C THR A 255 -3.51 -6.62 -3.89
N SER A 256 -3.00 -6.24 -5.05
CA SER A 256 -3.19 -6.97 -6.32
C SER A 256 -2.72 -8.44 -6.28
N ARG A 257 -1.71 -8.75 -5.45
CA ARG A 257 -1.24 -10.13 -5.26
C ARG A 257 -2.27 -10.99 -4.52
N ASP A 258 -2.84 -10.46 -3.46
CA ASP A 258 -3.86 -11.17 -2.67
C ASP A 258 -5.14 -11.30 -3.49
N ASP A 259 -5.46 -10.30 -4.28
CA ASP A 259 -6.60 -10.31 -5.20
C ASP A 259 -6.42 -11.39 -6.29
N ALA A 260 -5.22 -11.52 -6.86
CA ALA A 260 -4.91 -12.60 -7.79
C ALA A 260 -5.08 -13.98 -7.16
N ALA A 261 -4.61 -14.16 -5.92
CA ALA A 261 -4.77 -15.42 -5.19
C ALA A 261 -6.25 -15.72 -4.89
N ASN A 262 -7.04 -14.70 -4.53
CA ASN A 262 -8.48 -14.83 -4.28
C ASN A 262 -9.24 -15.20 -5.55
N ILE A 263 -8.96 -14.53 -6.67
CA ILE A 263 -9.53 -14.85 -7.99
C ILE A 263 -9.20 -16.29 -8.37
N PHE A 264 -7.94 -16.70 -8.24
CA PHE A 264 -7.51 -18.06 -8.57
C PHE A 264 -8.16 -19.12 -7.65
N SER A 265 -8.23 -18.85 -6.35
CA SER A 265 -8.92 -19.71 -5.38
C SER A 265 -10.41 -19.86 -5.73
N ALA A 266 -11.07 -18.75 -6.04
CA ALA A 266 -12.49 -18.73 -6.39
C ALA A 266 -12.79 -19.54 -7.65
N LEU A 267 -11.92 -19.47 -8.67
CA LEU A 267 -12.03 -20.29 -9.87
C LEU A 267 -11.86 -21.79 -9.59
N LEU A 268 -11.00 -22.16 -8.65
CA LEU A 268 -10.78 -23.57 -8.27
C LEU A 268 -11.91 -24.15 -7.43
N THR A 269 -12.48 -23.35 -6.52
CA THR A 269 -13.48 -23.82 -5.54
C THR A 269 -14.92 -23.66 -6.04
N GLY A 270 -15.14 -22.80 -7.03
CA GLY A 270 -16.48 -22.42 -7.48
C GLY A 270 -17.17 -21.45 -6.49
N ASP A 271 -16.44 -20.90 -5.51
CA ASP A 271 -16.95 -19.92 -4.55
C ASP A 271 -17.04 -18.50 -5.18
N VAL A 272 -17.71 -18.41 -6.30
CA VAL A 272 -18.00 -17.17 -7.03
C VAL A 272 -19.50 -17.06 -7.20
N VAL A 273 -20.05 -15.88 -7.19
CA VAL A 273 -21.43 -15.66 -7.59
C VAL A 273 -21.52 -15.91 -9.09
N ASP A 274 -22.10 -17.04 -9.53
CA ASP A 274 -22.36 -17.27 -10.94
C ASP A 274 -23.53 -16.37 -11.39
N VAL A 275 -23.31 -15.66 -12.50
CA VAL A 275 -24.36 -14.78 -13.07
C VAL A 275 -25.61 -15.58 -13.44
N GLN A 276 -25.47 -16.87 -13.76
CA GLN A 276 -26.59 -17.75 -14.08
C GLN A 276 -27.50 -18.02 -12.88
N ASP A 277 -26.96 -17.99 -11.65
CA ASP A 277 -27.72 -18.15 -10.40
C ASP A 277 -28.46 -16.87 -9.99
N VAL A 278 -28.14 -15.73 -10.64
CA VAL A 278 -28.72 -14.42 -10.36
C VAL A 278 -30.01 -14.20 -11.16
N ASP A 279 -30.15 -14.86 -12.30
CA ASP A 279 -31.34 -14.79 -13.20
C ASP A 279 -32.41 -15.88 -12.87
N ALA A 280 -32.20 -16.74 -11.88
CA ALA A 280 -33.09 -17.82 -11.47
C ALA A 280 -33.92 -17.43 -10.22
#